data_1da2e6cd7ee1f1c4fdaca7e711ff0adc
#
_entry.id   1da2e6cd7ee1f1c4fdaca7e711ff0adc
#
_cell.length_a   1.000
_cell.length_b   1.000
_cell.length_c   1.000
_cell.angle_alpha   90.00
_cell.angle_beta   90.00
_cell.angle_gamma   90.00
#
_symmetry.space_group_name_H-M   'P 1'
#
loop_
_entity.id
_entity.type
_entity.pdbx_description
1 polymer ?
#
loop_
_entity_poly.entity_id
_entity_poly.type
_entity_poly.pdbx_seq_one_letter_code
_entity_poly.pdbx_strand_id
1 'polypeptide(L)'
;MKFCLFLVFLFVAPISFAQKIFDLEPEVRENSIDINTTAVDMISKGNYESAARILEKVIVDDPSFHPAYLNFYRAGSQVDSRKEKVIQTLREGLLIFEEDDEMAYYLGNLLQKENRLQEAIVTYSDAIRYSKINGEEFELVWAYHFNRGNCFLKSDQHGKAVADYDYALKLSPRNADVLTNRGFSHYKLNHIKMACKDWNEAKSLGNKQTERYLEAYCN
;
A
#
# COMPACT_ATOMS: atom_id res chain seq x y z
N MET A 1 25.52 58.10 -24.46
CA MET A 1 25.29 56.68 -24.88
C MET A 1 25.32 55.81 -23.60
N LYS A 2 24.15 55.35 -23.14
CA LYS A 2 24.03 54.44 -21.98
C LYS A 2 23.85 53.01 -22.54
N PHE A 3 24.83 52.13 -22.31
CA PHE A 3 24.71 50.71 -22.60
C PHE A 3 23.90 50.04 -21.48
N CYS A 4 22.71 49.55 -21.82
CA CYS A 4 21.94 48.62 -20.97
C CYS A 4 22.48 47.23 -21.22
N LEU A 5 23.16 46.65 -20.21
CA LEU A 5 23.47 45.21 -20.18
C LEU A 5 22.18 44.44 -19.81
N PHE A 6 21.60 43.73 -20.78
CA PHE A 6 20.56 42.71 -20.50
C PHE A 6 21.25 41.45 -19.98
N LEU A 7 21.17 41.21 -18.69
CA LEU A 7 21.49 39.92 -18.09
C LEU A 7 20.36 38.93 -18.43
N VAL A 8 20.63 38.05 -19.41
CA VAL A 8 19.74 36.90 -19.66
C VAL A 8 20.01 35.86 -18.59
N PHE A 9 19.13 35.76 -17.61
CA PHE A 9 19.09 34.64 -16.70
C PHE A 9 18.55 33.41 -17.47
N LEU A 10 19.47 32.55 -17.91
CA LEU A 10 19.12 31.19 -18.31
C LEU A 10 18.67 30.44 -17.09
N PHE A 11 17.34 30.30 -16.90
CA PHE A 11 16.75 29.32 -16.00
C PHE A 11 17.08 27.93 -16.58
N VAL A 12 18.17 27.33 -16.12
CA VAL A 12 18.37 25.89 -16.27
C VAL A 12 17.42 25.25 -15.27
N ALA A 13 16.23 24.81 -15.73
CA ALA A 13 15.35 23.99 -14.93
C ALA A 13 16.15 22.75 -14.47
N PRO A 14 16.09 22.36 -13.20
CA PRO A 14 16.73 21.13 -12.77
C PRO A 14 16.11 19.99 -13.58
N ILE A 15 16.94 19.27 -14.33
CA ILE A 15 16.54 18.04 -15.00
C ILE A 15 16.07 17.11 -13.89
N SER A 16 14.77 16.83 -13.81
CA SER A 16 14.22 15.98 -12.78
C SER A 16 14.91 14.61 -12.88
N PHE A 17 15.16 13.98 -11.74
CA PHE A 17 15.84 12.69 -11.64
C PHE A 17 15.14 11.61 -12.50
N ALA A 18 13.81 11.73 -12.66
CA ALA A 18 12.98 10.89 -13.52
C ALA A 18 13.40 10.92 -15.01
N GLN A 19 13.85 12.08 -15.53
CA GLN A 19 14.22 12.20 -16.93
C GLN A 19 15.51 11.43 -17.30
N LYS A 20 16.38 11.13 -16.33
CA LYS A 20 17.60 10.34 -16.54
C LYS A 20 17.38 8.83 -16.63
N ILE A 21 16.24 8.33 -16.15
CA ILE A 21 15.96 6.89 -16.00
C ILE A 21 15.30 6.29 -17.25
N PHE A 22 14.73 7.13 -18.13
CA PHE A 22 13.98 6.68 -19.30
C PHE A 22 14.80 6.48 -20.58
N ASP A 23 16.12 6.73 -20.53
CA ASP A 23 17.01 6.58 -21.69
C ASP A 23 17.67 5.19 -21.67
N LEU A 24 16.83 4.13 -21.60
CA LEU A 24 17.28 2.75 -21.63
C LEU A 24 17.20 2.18 -23.04
N GLU A 25 18.21 1.39 -23.41
CA GLU A 25 18.18 0.64 -24.66
C GLU A 25 16.97 -0.30 -24.70
N PRO A 26 16.26 -0.41 -25.85
CA PRO A 26 15.08 -1.29 -25.97
C PRO A 26 15.31 -2.73 -25.53
N GLU A 27 16.53 -3.27 -25.78
CA GLU A 27 16.93 -4.62 -25.37
C GLU A 27 16.87 -4.82 -23.85
N VAL A 28 17.25 -3.80 -23.07
CA VAL A 28 17.18 -3.85 -21.59
C VAL A 28 15.73 -3.98 -21.15
N ARG A 29 14.81 -3.22 -21.75
CA ARG A 29 13.39 -3.29 -21.45
C ARG A 29 12.77 -4.64 -21.82
N GLU A 30 13.10 -5.19 -22.99
CA GLU A 30 12.63 -6.51 -23.42
C GLU A 30 13.11 -7.61 -22.45
N ASN A 31 14.38 -7.58 -22.08
CA ASN A 31 14.94 -8.52 -21.08
C ASN A 31 14.25 -8.37 -19.71
N SER A 32 13.93 -7.16 -19.28
CA SER A 32 13.18 -6.90 -18.03
C SER A 32 11.80 -7.55 -18.05
N ILE A 33 11.08 -7.47 -19.16
CA ILE A 33 9.77 -8.09 -19.36
C ILE A 33 9.89 -9.61 -19.27
N ASP A 34 10.87 -10.24 -19.94
CA ASP A 34 11.06 -11.68 -19.98
C ASP A 34 11.43 -12.23 -18.60
N ILE A 35 12.37 -11.58 -17.91
CA ILE A 35 12.75 -11.98 -16.54
C ILE A 35 11.58 -11.81 -15.57
N ASN A 36 10.84 -10.71 -15.67
CA ASN A 36 9.66 -10.50 -14.82
C ASN A 36 8.58 -11.57 -15.06
N THR A 37 8.34 -11.97 -16.30
CA THR A 37 7.44 -13.07 -16.65
C THR A 37 7.89 -14.39 -16.03
N THR A 38 9.18 -14.68 -16.09
CA THR A 38 9.78 -15.85 -15.43
C THR A 38 9.61 -15.79 -13.91
N ALA A 39 9.79 -14.62 -13.31
CA ALA A 39 9.61 -14.43 -11.88
C ALA A 39 8.15 -14.66 -11.44
N VAL A 40 7.17 -14.21 -12.23
CA VAL A 40 5.74 -14.44 -11.96
C VAL A 40 5.43 -15.95 -11.97
N ASP A 41 5.98 -16.71 -12.91
CA ASP A 41 5.85 -18.17 -12.93
C ASP A 41 6.50 -18.83 -11.69
N MET A 42 7.69 -18.35 -11.28
CA MET A 42 8.35 -18.81 -10.05
C MET A 42 7.51 -18.53 -8.80
N ILE A 43 6.90 -17.33 -8.71
CA ILE A 43 6.01 -16.94 -7.60
C ILE A 43 4.81 -17.89 -7.54
N SER A 44 4.19 -18.21 -8.68
CA SER A 44 3.05 -19.12 -8.75
C SER A 44 3.38 -20.54 -8.26
N LYS A 45 4.64 -20.96 -8.39
CA LYS A 45 5.19 -22.24 -7.93
C LYS A 45 5.73 -22.21 -6.50
N GLY A 46 5.65 -21.05 -5.80
CA GLY A 46 6.17 -20.88 -4.45
C GLY A 46 7.69 -20.70 -4.36
N ASN A 47 8.38 -20.50 -5.47
CA ASN A 47 9.84 -20.30 -5.52
C ASN A 47 10.22 -18.83 -5.23
N TYR A 48 9.76 -18.31 -4.08
CA TYR A 48 9.83 -16.90 -3.74
C TYR A 48 11.25 -16.34 -3.66
N GLU A 49 12.19 -17.09 -3.08
CA GLU A 49 13.59 -16.64 -2.95
C GLU A 49 14.26 -16.43 -4.33
N SER A 50 14.05 -17.38 -5.26
CA SER A 50 14.60 -17.29 -6.60
C SER A 50 13.95 -16.17 -7.41
N ALA A 51 12.62 -16.04 -7.31
CA ALA A 51 11.88 -14.97 -7.95
C ALA A 51 12.36 -13.58 -7.46
N ALA A 52 12.48 -13.39 -6.14
CA ALA A 52 12.96 -12.14 -5.57
C ALA A 52 14.36 -11.79 -6.06
N ARG A 53 15.27 -12.77 -6.16
CA ARG A 53 16.64 -12.54 -6.62
C ARG A 53 16.70 -12.03 -8.07
N ILE A 54 15.92 -12.63 -8.98
CA ILE A 54 15.94 -12.20 -10.39
C ILE A 54 15.24 -10.84 -10.57
N LEU A 55 14.17 -10.58 -9.79
CA LEU A 55 13.49 -9.28 -9.81
C LEU A 55 14.35 -8.14 -9.24
N GLU A 56 15.14 -8.41 -8.20
CA GLU A 56 16.12 -7.45 -7.69
C GLU A 56 17.12 -7.03 -8.78
N LYS A 57 17.57 -7.99 -9.61
CA LYS A 57 18.42 -7.68 -10.76
C LYS A 57 17.69 -6.82 -11.79
N VAL A 58 16.43 -7.15 -12.12
CA VAL A 58 15.64 -6.32 -13.04
C VAL A 58 15.54 -4.88 -12.55
N ILE A 59 15.27 -4.67 -11.25
CA ILE A 59 15.15 -3.32 -10.67
C ILE A 59 16.47 -2.54 -10.77
N VAL A 60 17.62 -3.22 -10.67
CA VAL A 60 18.93 -2.59 -10.84
C VAL A 60 19.20 -2.23 -12.30
N ASP A 61 18.92 -3.16 -13.23
CA ASP A 61 19.19 -2.99 -14.66
C ASP A 61 18.20 -2.03 -15.34
N ASP A 62 16.93 -2.05 -14.90
CA ASP A 62 15.83 -1.21 -15.40
C ASP A 62 15.01 -0.62 -14.24
N PRO A 63 15.47 0.41 -13.56
CA PRO A 63 14.77 1.02 -12.44
C PRO A 63 13.41 1.64 -12.80
N SER A 64 13.15 1.87 -14.08
CA SER A 64 11.86 2.39 -14.57
C SER A 64 10.84 1.31 -14.93
N PHE A 65 11.15 0.04 -14.68
CA PHE A 65 10.23 -1.06 -14.92
C PHE A 65 9.36 -1.34 -13.68
N HIS A 66 8.29 -0.58 -13.55
CA HIS A 66 7.35 -0.63 -12.43
C HIS A 66 6.90 -2.04 -12.02
N PRO A 67 6.52 -2.97 -12.95
CA PRO A 67 6.05 -4.29 -12.58
C PRO A 67 7.05 -5.11 -11.74
N ALA A 68 8.36 -4.85 -11.87
CA ALA A 68 9.37 -5.56 -11.11
C ALA A 68 9.27 -5.25 -9.60
N TYR A 69 8.94 -4.02 -9.21
CA TYR A 69 8.78 -3.63 -7.80
C TYR A 69 7.60 -4.35 -7.14
N LEU A 70 6.46 -4.40 -7.83
CA LEU A 70 5.26 -5.07 -7.31
C LEU A 70 5.48 -6.58 -7.19
N ASN A 71 6.11 -7.21 -8.19
CA ASN A 71 6.42 -8.63 -8.12
C ASN A 71 7.55 -8.94 -7.14
N PHE A 72 8.51 -8.01 -6.94
CA PHE A 72 9.51 -8.13 -5.90
C PHE A 72 8.88 -8.10 -4.50
N TYR A 73 7.89 -7.23 -4.26
CA TYR A 73 7.09 -7.28 -3.04
C TYR A 73 6.39 -8.64 -2.89
N ARG A 74 5.70 -9.13 -3.93
CA ARG A 74 4.97 -10.41 -3.89
C ARG A 74 5.87 -11.60 -3.54
N ALA A 75 7.08 -11.61 -4.07
CA ALA A 75 8.07 -12.65 -3.78
C ALA A 75 8.78 -12.44 -2.45
N GLY A 76 9.42 -11.29 -2.27
CA GLY A 76 10.32 -11.01 -1.16
C GLY A 76 9.61 -10.90 0.19
N SER A 77 8.34 -10.47 0.22
CA SER A 77 7.54 -10.43 1.45
C SER A 77 7.22 -11.81 2.05
N GLN A 78 7.40 -12.88 1.28
CA GLN A 78 7.25 -14.27 1.73
C GLN A 78 8.54 -14.85 2.31
N VAL A 79 9.66 -14.13 2.21
CA VAL A 79 10.99 -14.57 2.65
C VAL A 79 11.47 -13.67 3.78
N ASP A 80 11.57 -14.20 4.99
CA ASP A 80 11.85 -13.38 6.19
C ASP A 80 13.14 -12.57 6.06
N SER A 81 14.20 -13.16 5.53
CA SER A 81 15.50 -12.49 5.34
C SER A 81 15.47 -11.35 4.31
N ARG A 82 14.41 -11.22 3.50
CA ARG A 82 14.31 -10.22 2.44
C ARG A 82 13.39 -9.05 2.75
N LYS A 83 12.59 -9.14 3.80
CA LYS A 83 11.55 -8.15 4.09
C LYS A 83 12.08 -6.71 4.19
N GLU A 84 13.21 -6.51 4.89
CA GLU A 84 13.80 -5.17 5.01
C GLU A 84 14.31 -4.66 3.65
N LYS A 85 14.89 -5.54 2.83
CA LYS A 85 15.29 -5.18 1.47
C LYS A 85 14.08 -4.78 0.61
N VAL A 86 12.95 -5.50 0.73
CA VAL A 86 11.70 -5.14 0.04
C VAL A 86 11.21 -3.77 0.49
N ILE A 87 11.18 -3.50 1.80
CA ILE A 87 10.79 -2.19 2.34
C ILE A 87 11.65 -1.08 1.74
N GLN A 88 12.96 -1.27 1.73
CA GLN A 88 13.90 -0.28 1.19
C GLN A 88 13.68 -0.08 -0.33
N THR A 89 13.55 -1.18 -1.09
CA THR A 89 13.33 -1.12 -2.53
C THR A 89 12.03 -0.43 -2.91
N LEU A 90 10.92 -0.69 -2.18
CA LEU A 90 9.66 0.02 -2.42
C LEU A 90 9.75 1.51 -2.09
N ARG A 91 10.50 1.90 -1.06
CA ARG A 91 10.77 3.32 -0.76
C ARG A 91 11.55 4.00 -1.89
N GLU A 92 12.56 3.33 -2.42
CA GLU A 92 13.33 3.81 -3.57
C GLU A 92 12.45 3.91 -4.82
N GLY A 93 11.58 2.91 -5.04
CA GLY A 93 10.60 2.92 -6.13
C GLY A 93 9.66 4.11 -6.05
N LEU A 94 9.15 4.46 -4.86
CA LEU A 94 8.28 5.63 -4.65
C LEU A 94 8.96 6.98 -4.91
N LEU A 95 10.30 7.04 -4.99
CA LEU A 95 11.03 8.23 -5.45
C LEU A 95 11.08 8.33 -6.98
N ILE A 96 10.83 7.22 -7.68
CA ILE A 96 10.82 7.12 -9.14
C ILE A 96 9.40 7.24 -9.67
N PHE A 97 8.47 6.50 -9.06
CA PHE A 97 7.06 6.46 -9.40
C PHE A 97 6.29 7.33 -8.39
N GLU A 98 6.34 8.63 -8.63
CA GLU A 98 5.66 9.61 -7.78
C GLU A 98 4.15 9.32 -7.77
N GLU A 99 3.53 9.43 -6.59
CA GLU A 99 2.08 9.26 -6.41
C GLU A 99 1.53 7.86 -6.75
N ASP A 100 2.38 6.82 -6.70
CA ASP A 100 1.97 5.44 -6.88
C ASP A 100 1.27 4.90 -5.61
N ASP A 101 -0.05 4.89 -5.65
CA ASP A 101 -0.88 4.45 -4.52
C ASP A 101 -0.83 2.94 -4.29
N GLU A 102 -0.67 2.14 -5.33
CA GLU A 102 -0.55 0.68 -5.23
C GLU A 102 0.76 0.29 -4.54
N MET A 103 1.88 0.88 -4.97
CA MET A 103 3.19 0.61 -4.36
C MET A 103 3.23 1.08 -2.91
N ALA A 104 2.68 2.27 -2.60
CA ALA A 104 2.56 2.76 -1.23
C ALA A 104 1.69 1.82 -0.38
N TYR A 105 0.59 1.29 -0.91
CA TYR A 105 -0.24 0.30 -0.22
C TYR A 105 0.54 -0.98 0.12
N TYR A 106 1.30 -1.54 -0.82
CA TYR A 106 2.09 -2.74 -0.56
C TYR A 106 3.22 -2.51 0.44
N LEU A 107 3.85 -1.34 0.42
CA LEU A 107 4.81 -0.95 1.45
C LEU A 107 4.13 -0.88 2.83
N GLY A 108 2.95 -0.26 2.91
CA GLY A 108 2.14 -0.20 4.13
C GLY A 108 1.80 -1.58 4.68
N ASN A 109 1.41 -2.52 3.81
CA ASN A 109 1.10 -3.90 4.20
C ASN A 109 2.30 -4.60 4.82
N LEU A 110 3.49 -4.44 4.24
CA LEU A 110 4.69 -5.07 4.79
C LEU A 110 5.10 -4.43 6.12
N LEU A 111 5.06 -3.11 6.24
CA LEU A 111 5.33 -2.39 7.49
C LEU A 111 4.36 -2.81 8.61
N GLN A 112 3.07 -2.96 8.29
CA GLN A 112 2.07 -3.43 9.25
C GLN A 112 2.35 -4.88 9.69
N LYS A 113 2.74 -5.77 8.77
CA LYS A 113 3.10 -7.16 9.05
C LYS A 113 4.33 -7.24 9.98
N GLU A 114 5.29 -6.35 9.78
CA GLU A 114 6.49 -6.22 10.63
C GLU A 114 6.22 -5.40 11.92
N ASN A 115 4.95 -5.12 12.24
CA ASN A 115 4.51 -4.36 13.41
C ASN A 115 5.08 -2.93 13.50
N ARG A 116 5.52 -2.35 12.38
CA ARG A 116 5.98 -0.96 12.28
C ARG A 116 4.77 -0.03 12.06
N LEU A 117 3.84 -0.04 13.03
CA LEU A 117 2.50 0.54 12.88
C LEU A 117 2.50 2.02 12.52
N GLN A 118 3.38 2.82 13.12
CA GLN A 118 3.42 4.26 12.85
C GLN A 118 3.87 4.56 11.40
N GLU A 119 4.86 3.81 10.91
CA GLU A 119 5.31 3.93 9.53
C GLU A 119 4.25 3.46 8.55
N ALA A 120 3.55 2.35 8.87
CA ALA A 120 2.42 1.88 8.08
C ALA A 120 1.29 2.92 8.00
N ILE A 121 0.95 3.60 9.09
CA ILE A 121 -0.06 4.67 9.12
C ILE A 121 0.32 5.80 8.17
N VAL A 122 1.57 6.25 8.19
CA VAL A 122 2.07 7.29 7.28
C VAL A 122 1.96 6.82 5.82
N THR A 123 2.48 5.63 5.54
CA THR A 123 2.50 5.07 4.19
C THR A 123 1.10 4.84 3.62
N TYR A 124 0.15 4.31 4.41
CA TYR A 124 -1.25 4.22 3.97
C TYR A 124 -1.91 5.59 3.78
N SER A 125 -1.48 6.60 4.55
CA SER A 125 -1.98 7.97 4.35
C SER A 125 -1.48 8.56 3.04
N ASP A 126 -0.26 8.22 2.61
CA ASP A 126 0.24 8.55 1.27
C ASP A 126 -0.53 7.79 0.19
N ALA A 127 -0.74 6.48 0.34
CA ALA A 127 -1.56 5.70 -0.60
C ALA A 127 -2.97 6.30 -0.78
N ILE A 128 -3.63 6.68 0.32
CA ILE A 128 -4.95 7.34 0.28
C ILE A 128 -4.88 8.72 -0.40
N ARG A 129 -3.82 9.47 -0.19
CA ARG A 129 -3.63 10.77 -0.86
C ARG A 129 -3.41 10.59 -2.35
N TYR A 130 -2.59 9.63 -2.74
CA TYR A 130 -2.29 9.32 -4.13
C TYR A 130 -3.53 8.78 -4.88
N SER A 131 -4.28 7.86 -4.26
CA SER A 131 -5.50 7.33 -4.88
C SER A 131 -6.53 8.43 -5.19
N LYS A 132 -6.62 9.47 -4.36
CA LYS A 132 -7.50 10.62 -4.63
C LYS A 132 -7.05 11.44 -5.84
N ILE A 133 -5.74 11.54 -6.07
CA ILE A 133 -5.17 12.19 -7.25
C ILE A 133 -5.46 11.33 -8.49
N ASN A 134 -5.31 10.00 -8.35
CA ASN A 134 -5.49 9.02 -9.42
C ASN A 134 -6.97 8.67 -9.71
N GLY A 135 -7.95 9.25 -8.96
CA GLY A 135 -9.38 9.08 -9.21
C GLY A 135 -10.06 7.98 -8.40
N GLU A 136 -9.38 7.34 -7.45
CA GLU A 136 -9.91 6.26 -6.61
C GLU A 136 -10.47 5.04 -7.41
N GLU A 137 -9.99 4.84 -8.64
CA GLU A 137 -10.49 3.79 -9.53
C GLU A 137 -9.94 2.39 -9.21
N PHE A 138 -8.89 2.31 -8.41
CA PHE A 138 -8.30 1.03 -8.03
C PHE A 138 -9.23 0.27 -7.06
N GLU A 139 -9.57 -0.97 -7.42
CA GLU A 139 -10.52 -1.81 -6.67
C GLU A 139 -10.21 -1.96 -5.17
N LEU A 140 -8.93 -1.82 -4.79
CA LEU A 140 -8.47 -2.01 -3.41
C LEU A 140 -8.40 -0.72 -2.57
N VAL A 141 -8.85 0.44 -3.07
CA VAL A 141 -8.80 1.70 -2.29
C VAL A 141 -9.51 1.59 -0.94
N TRP A 142 -10.60 0.81 -0.85
CA TRP A 142 -11.22 0.50 0.44
C TRP A 142 -10.25 -0.15 1.42
N ALA A 143 -9.32 -0.98 0.93
CA ALA A 143 -8.35 -1.68 1.76
C ALA A 143 -7.25 -0.75 2.32
N TYR A 144 -6.97 0.37 1.65
CA TYR A 144 -6.04 1.38 2.20
C TYR A 144 -6.58 1.95 3.51
N HIS A 145 -7.85 2.36 3.50
CA HIS A 145 -8.54 2.84 4.69
C HIS A 145 -8.69 1.73 5.74
N PHE A 146 -9.11 0.53 5.33
CA PHE A 146 -9.25 -0.61 6.23
C PHE A 146 -7.96 -0.93 6.96
N ASN A 147 -6.84 -1.02 6.24
CA ASN A 147 -5.55 -1.38 6.84
C ASN A 147 -4.97 -0.25 7.69
N ARG A 148 -5.16 1.02 7.32
CA ARG A 148 -4.81 2.14 8.18
C ARG A 148 -5.66 2.14 9.45
N GLY A 149 -6.95 1.89 9.32
CA GLY A 149 -7.87 1.69 10.44
C GLY A 149 -7.42 0.57 11.38
N ASN A 150 -6.93 -0.55 10.84
CA ASN A 150 -6.37 -1.64 11.63
C ASN A 150 -5.09 -1.22 12.38
N CYS A 151 -4.25 -0.39 11.77
CA CYS A 151 -3.08 0.16 12.46
C CYS A 151 -3.50 1.12 13.59
N PHE A 152 -4.50 1.98 13.36
CA PHE A 152 -5.06 2.84 14.39
C PHE A 152 -5.69 2.03 15.54
N LEU A 153 -6.44 0.98 15.21
CA LEU A 153 -7.04 0.09 16.20
C LEU A 153 -5.98 -0.56 17.10
N LYS A 154 -4.91 -1.11 16.50
CA LYS A 154 -3.79 -1.71 17.22
C LYS A 154 -2.99 -0.69 18.05
N SER A 155 -3.09 0.59 17.73
CA SER A 155 -2.43 1.70 18.44
C SER A 155 -3.39 2.42 19.40
N ASP A 156 -4.52 1.81 19.76
CA ASP A 156 -5.57 2.36 20.65
C ASP A 156 -6.17 3.69 20.19
N GLN A 157 -6.01 4.07 18.91
CA GLN A 157 -6.58 5.28 18.32
C GLN A 157 -7.97 5.01 17.72
N HIS A 158 -8.89 4.50 18.57
CA HIS A 158 -10.18 3.93 18.13
C HIS A 158 -11.06 4.90 17.34
N GLY A 159 -11.05 6.20 17.67
CA GLY A 159 -11.81 7.21 16.91
C GLY A 159 -11.33 7.37 15.48
N LYS A 160 -10.02 7.33 15.25
CA LYS A 160 -9.44 7.36 13.90
C LYS A 160 -9.72 6.06 13.15
N ALA A 161 -9.67 4.92 13.84
CA ALA A 161 -10.02 3.63 13.25
C ALA A 161 -11.46 3.63 12.74
N VAL A 162 -12.43 4.12 13.52
CA VAL A 162 -13.84 4.25 13.10
C VAL A 162 -13.97 5.09 11.85
N ALA A 163 -13.31 6.26 11.78
CA ALA A 163 -13.38 7.13 10.60
C ALA A 163 -12.86 6.45 9.33
N ASP A 164 -11.78 5.68 9.45
CA ASP A 164 -11.24 4.91 8.32
C ASP A 164 -12.16 3.75 7.91
N TYR A 165 -12.74 3.03 8.86
CA TYR A 165 -13.70 1.97 8.56
C TYR A 165 -14.99 2.52 7.95
N ASP A 166 -15.45 3.69 8.37
CA ASP A 166 -16.58 4.37 7.74
C ASP A 166 -16.32 4.64 6.27
N TYR A 167 -15.11 5.11 5.93
CA TYR A 167 -14.75 5.33 4.54
C TYR A 167 -14.61 4.02 3.76
N ALA A 168 -13.97 3.01 4.34
CA ALA A 168 -13.86 1.68 3.73
C ALA A 168 -15.24 1.09 3.40
N LEU A 169 -16.23 1.26 4.30
CA LEU A 169 -17.60 0.80 4.08
C LEU A 169 -18.37 1.64 3.03
N LYS A 170 -17.98 2.88 2.77
CA LYS A 170 -18.52 3.63 1.62
C LYS A 170 -18.13 2.98 0.30
N LEU A 171 -16.89 2.49 0.20
CA LEU A 171 -16.36 1.87 -1.01
C LEU A 171 -16.71 0.38 -1.10
N SER A 172 -16.83 -0.31 0.04
CA SER A 172 -17.16 -1.74 0.15
C SER A 172 -18.24 -1.97 1.22
N PRO A 173 -19.52 -1.69 0.92
CA PRO A 173 -20.59 -1.58 1.94
C PRO A 173 -20.88 -2.86 2.70
N ARG A 174 -20.61 -4.03 2.12
CA ARG A 174 -20.92 -5.35 2.71
C ARG A 174 -19.68 -6.11 3.15
N ASN A 175 -18.64 -5.39 3.58
CA ASN A 175 -17.41 -6.01 4.03
C ASN A 175 -17.53 -6.41 5.52
N ALA A 176 -17.65 -7.69 5.76
CA ALA A 176 -17.86 -8.25 7.11
C ALA A 176 -16.65 -8.01 8.04
N ASP A 177 -15.43 -7.99 7.50
CA ASP A 177 -14.22 -7.76 8.31
C ASP A 177 -14.13 -6.29 8.74
N VAL A 178 -14.47 -5.37 7.85
CA VAL A 178 -14.52 -3.93 8.19
C VAL A 178 -15.55 -3.67 9.26
N LEU A 179 -16.78 -4.23 9.11
CA LEU A 179 -17.83 -4.13 10.12
C LEU A 179 -17.39 -4.71 11.46
N THR A 180 -16.72 -5.87 11.45
CA THR A 180 -16.23 -6.51 12.69
C THR A 180 -15.26 -5.59 13.43
N ASN A 181 -14.29 -5.02 12.74
CA ASN A 181 -13.26 -4.16 13.33
C ASN A 181 -13.81 -2.78 13.73
N ARG A 182 -14.77 -2.22 12.95
CA ARG A 182 -15.48 -1.00 13.35
C ARG A 182 -16.30 -1.23 14.61
N GLY A 183 -17.03 -2.34 14.70
CA GLY A 183 -17.75 -2.74 15.90
C GLY A 183 -16.84 -2.85 17.12
N PHE A 184 -15.66 -3.44 16.98
CA PHE A 184 -14.68 -3.51 18.06
C PHE A 184 -14.17 -2.12 18.46
N SER A 185 -13.93 -1.23 17.51
CA SER A 185 -13.53 0.16 17.78
C SER A 185 -14.64 0.93 18.49
N HIS A 186 -15.91 0.75 18.09
CA HIS A 186 -17.05 1.32 18.81
C HIS A 186 -17.17 0.79 20.24
N TYR A 187 -16.96 -0.51 20.45
CA TYR A 187 -16.95 -1.09 21.78
C TYR A 187 -15.89 -0.43 22.68
N LYS A 188 -14.67 -0.26 22.17
CA LYS A 188 -13.58 0.42 22.89
C LYS A 188 -13.89 1.88 23.22
N LEU A 189 -14.71 2.53 22.42
CA LEU A 189 -15.23 3.88 22.67
C LEU A 189 -16.48 3.91 23.56
N ASN A 190 -16.89 2.78 24.12
CA ASN A 190 -18.12 2.61 24.90
C ASN A 190 -19.42 2.90 24.11
N HIS A 191 -19.38 2.79 22.79
CA HIS A 191 -20.54 2.93 21.91
C HIS A 191 -21.21 1.56 21.66
N ILE A 192 -21.70 0.92 22.73
CA ILE A 192 -22.13 -0.49 22.71
C ILE A 192 -23.21 -0.76 21.66
N LYS A 193 -24.22 0.13 21.54
CA LYS A 193 -25.29 -0.04 20.55
C LYS A 193 -24.77 -0.08 19.11
N MET A 194 -23.76 0.73 18.79
CA MET A 194 -23.13 0.76 17.46
C MET A 194 -22.30 -0.50 17.23
N ALA A 195 -21.54 -0.92 18.24
CA ALA A 195 -20.77 -2.16 18.19
C ALA A 195 -21.68 -3.36 17.89
N CYS A 196 -22.77 -3.50 18.64
CA CYS A 196 -23.71 -4.61 18.46
C CYS A 196 -24.40 -4.58 17.09
N LYS A 197 -24.71 -3.39 16.55
CA LYS A 197 -25.24 -3.25 15.20
C LYS A 197 -24.26 -3.78 14.16
N ASP A 198 -23.01 -3.33 14.21
CA ASP A 198 -21.97 -3.75 13.27
C ASP A 198 -21.70 -5.25 13.33
N TRP A 199 -21.61 -5.83 14.53
CA TRP A 199 -21.39 -7.27 14.70
C TRP A 199 -22.58 -8.12 14.24
N ASN A 200 -23.83 -7.67 14.45
CA ASN A 200 -25.00 -8.36 13.89
C ASN A 200 -24.97 -8.34 12.35
N GLU A 201 -24.63 -7.21 11.76
CA GLU A 201 -24.52 -7.10 10.32
C GLU A 201 -23.38 -7.98 9.78
N ALA A 202 -22.18 -7.94 10.40
CA ALA A 202 -21.06 -8.81 10.04
C ALA A 202 -21.42 -10.31 10.17
N LYS A 203 -22.16 -10.71 11.21
CA LYS A 203 -22.68 -12.08 11.36
C LYS A 203 -23.60 -12.45 10.21
N SER A 204 -24.52 -11.57 9.82
CA SER A 204 -25.43 -11.81 8.69
C SER A 204 -24.71 -11.99 7.36
N LEU A 205 -23.48 -11.44 7.24
CA LEU A 205 -22.57 -11.58 6.11
C LEU A 205 -21.63 -12.80 6.23
N GLY A 206 -21.81 -13.64 7.25
CA GLY A 206 -21.10 -14.89 7.44
C GLY A 206 -19.83 -14.82 8.31
N ASN A 207 -19.52 -13.68 8.94
CA ASN A 207 -18.40 -13.60 9.87
C ASN A 207 -18.77 -14.23 11.24
N LYS A 208 -18.37 -15.50 11.42
CA LYS A 208 -18.66 -16.28 12.65
C LYS A 208 -17.91 -15.76 13.88
N GLN A 209 -16.81 -15.01 13.69
CA GLN A 209 -16.04 -14.50 14.84
C GLN A 209 -16.84 -13.49 15.67
N THR A 210 -17.84 -12.84 15.08
CA THR A 210 -18.69 -11.86 15.77
C THR A 210 -19.64 -12.48 16.79
N GLU A 211 -19.94 -13.78 16.72
CA GLU A 211 -20.84 -14.47 17.67
C GLU A 211 -20.36 -14.30 19.11
N ARG A 212 -19.08 -14.52 19.36
CA ARG A 212 -18.49 -14.34 20.68
C ARG A 212 -18.62 -12.92 21.23
N TYR A 213 -18.56 -11.90 20.35
CA TYR A 213 -18.73 -10.51 20.78
C TYR A 213 -20.20 -10.19 21.10
N LEU A 214 -21.12 -10.72 20.29
CA LEU A 214 -22.56 -10.56 20.51
C LEU A 214 -22.99 -11.20 21.84
N GLU A 215 -22.54 -12.41 22.12
CA GLU A 215 -22.81 -13.11 23.37
C GLU A 215 -22.25 -12.38 24.60
N ALA A 216 -21.03 -11.84 24.46
CA ALA A 216 -20.34 -11.21 25.59
C ALA A 216 -20.81 -9.78 25.89
N TYR A 217 -21.28 -9.02 24.89
CA TYR A 217 -21.44 -7.57 25.02
C TYR A 217 -22.79 -7.01 24.55
N CYS A 218 -23.65 -7.84 23.93
CA CYS A 218 -24.90 -7.37 23.31
C CYS A 218 -26.19 -7.96 23.89
N ASN A 219 -26.10 -8.67 25.00
CA ASN A 219 -27.25 -9.25 25.72
C ASN A 219 -27.81 -8.28 26.74
#